data_653570b3b7b36cf8aa7e81d04b1bfff6
#
_entry.id   653570b3b7b36cf8aa7e81d04b1bfff6
#
_cell.length_a   1.000
_cell.length_b   1.000
_cell.length_c   1.000
_cell.angle_alpha   90.00
_cell.angle_beta   90.00
_cell.angle_gamma   90.00
#
_symmetry.space_group_name_H-M   'P 1'
#
loop_
_entity.id
_entity.type
_entity.pdbx_description
1 polymer ?
#
loop_
_entity_poly.entity_id
_entity_poly.type
_entity_poly.pdbx_seq_one_letter_code
_entity_poly.pdbx_strand_id
1 'polypeptide(L)'
;MKIYRAFASCLFVSTAAFAQVAPNLGTTAPFAVLGTNAIPTSGTVTCTDTGPGIGIFGQVGTTFPGGITNTGCTITGPIVAPVAAGVVADFNTAFASIDTQNPACTGVIPIVTTVLPPGVYCSAAATTIGAGVILTLNGTASDVWIFRVGTGGLGALTLTNAQVVMGGAANACNVYWKTASAATVTDSAFVGTVLSGAAATMTRGSWTGRVMATTDVTLTDPAPFTGCAAAAGAPGVSTVVPTLSEWAMALLATLLIISAYLAHRRRAR
;
A
#
# COMPACT_ATOMS: atom_id res chain seq x y z
N MET A 1 19.58 -61.77 -11.35
CA MET A 1 19.49 -60.77 -10.29
C MET A 1 19.10 -59.45 -10.95
N LYS A 2 17.79 -59.07 -10.90
CA LYS A 2 17.25 -57.89 -11.58
C LYS A 2 17.18 -56.75 -10.58
N ILE A 3 18.00 -55.72 -10.77
CA ILE A 3 18.03 -54.52 -9.91
C ILE A 3 16.95 -53.53 -10.42
N TYR A 4 15.85 -53.40 -9.71
CA TYR A 4 14.86 -52.36 -9.95
C TYR A 4 15.38 -51.05 -9.35
N ARG A 5 15.77 -50.11 -10.21
CA ARG A 5 16.03 -48.74 -9.80
C ARG A 5 14.68 -48.00 -9.69
N ALA A 6 14.21 -47.77 -8.49
CA ALA A 6 13.07 -46.92 -8.23
C ALA A 6 13.51 -45.46 -8.45
N PHE A 7 12.95 -44.81 -9.48
CA PHE A 7 13.06 -43.37 -9.66
C PHE A 7 12.03 -42.71 -8.73
N ALA A 8 12.48 -42.11 -7.64
CA ALA A 8 11.67 -41.24 -6.82
C ALA A 8 11.48 -39.93 -7.58
N SER A 9 10.30 -39.74 -8.18
CA SER A 9 9.89 -38.42 -8.73
C SER A 9 9.61 -37.47 -7.57
N CYS A 10 10.54 -36.55 -7.30
CA CYS A 10 10.31 -35.42 -6.40
C CYS A 10 9.33 -34.49 -7.07
N LEU A 11 8.06 -34.50 -6.66
CA LEU A 11 7.08 -33.50 -7.02
C LEU A 11 7.46 -32.21 -6.30
N PHE A 12 8.06 -31.26 -7.01
CA PHE A 12 8.17 -29.88 -6.53
C PHE A 12 6.77 -29.26 -6.65
N VAL A 13 6.05 -29.20 -5.54
CA VAL A 13 4.86 -28.35 -5.41
C VAL A 13 5.38 -26.93 -5.35
N SER A 14 5.38 -26.24 -6.47
CA SER A 14 5.62 -24.81 -6.55
C SER A 14 4.42 -24.13 -5.89
N THR A 15 4.56 -23.67 -4.66
CA THR A 15 3.60 -22.73 -4.06
C THR A 15 3.71 -21.42 -4.84
N ALA A 16 2.70 -21.12 -5.65
CA ALA A 16 2.59 -19.79 -6.26
C ALA A 16 2.53 -18.77 -5.12
N ALA A 17 3.60 -18.00 -4.95
CA ALA A 17 3.57 -16.84 -4.10
C ALA A 17 2.65 -15.81 -4.79
N PHE A 18 1.48 -15.56 -4.23
CA PHE A 18 0.62 -14.49 -4.72
C PHE A 18 1.33 -13.16 -4.44
N ALA A 19 1.66 -12.44 -5.51
CA ALA A 19 2.22 -11.10 -5.38
C ALA A 19 1.15 -10.17 -4.76
N GLN A 20 1.59 -9.28 -3.86
CA GLN A 20 0.73 -8.24 -3.30
C GLN A 20 0.31 -7.28 -4.43
N VAL A 21 -0.95 -6.92 -4.45
CA VAL A 21 -1.50 -6.01 -5.47
C VAL A 21 -1.67 -4.63 -4.86
N ALA A 22 -0.96 -3.65 -5.41
CA ALA A 22 -1.15 -2.25 -5.04
C ALA A 22 -2.58 -1.81 -5.40
N PRO A 23 -3.28 -1.06 -4.53
CA PRO A 23 -4.59 -0.53 -4.85
C PRO A 23 -4.48 0.46 -6.02
N ASN A 24 -5.44 0.38 -6.95
CA ASN A 24 -5.53 1.39 -8.00
C ASN A 24 -6.12 2.68 -7.41
N LEU A 25 -5.30 3.72 -7.31
CA LEU A 25 -5.71 5.00 -6.76
C LEU A 25 -6.51 5.87 -7.75
N GLY A 26 -6.55 5.52 -9.04
CA GLY A 26 -7.30 6.26 -10.05
C GLY A 26 -7.03 7.76 -9.99
N THR A 27 -8.10 8.55 -9.97
CA THR A 27 -8.03 10.02 -9.91
C THR A 27 -7.57 10.57 -8.56
N THR A 28 -7.42 9.73 -7.52
CA THR A 28 -6.84 10.15 -6.23
C THR A 28 -5.31 10.16 -6.26
N ALA A 29 -4.68 9.50 -7.22
CA ALA A 29 -3.22 9.35 -7.30
C ALA A 29 -2.42 10.67 -7.26
N PRO A 30 -2.86 11.80 -7.82
CA PRO A 30 -2.15 13.07 -7.75
C PRO A 30 -2.18 13.74 -6.36
N PHE A 31 -3.12 13.35 -5.49
CA PHE A 31 -3.26 14.01 -4.19
C PHE A 31 -2.21 13.49 -3.19
N ALA A 32 -1.50 14.40 -2.58
CA ALA A 32 -0.67 14.15 -1.41
C ALA A 32 -1.54 14.08 -0.15
N VAL A 33 -2.53 14.96 -0.07
CA VAL A 33 -3.47 15.07 1.06
C VAL A 33 -4.89 15.15 0.53
N LEU A 34 -5.79 14.30 1.05
CA LEU A 34 -7.16 14.23 0.59
C LEU A 34 -8.15 13.91 1.73
N GLY A 35 -9.12 14.77 1.95
CA GLY A 35 -10.28 14.51 2.81
C GLY A 35 -11.53 14.23 1.95
N THR A 36 -12.20 13.08 2.15
CA THR A 36 -13.24 12.60 1.21
C THR A 36 -14.64 12.46 1.79
N ASN A 37 -14.96 13.10 2.90
CA ASN A 37 -16.30 12.93 3.47
C ASN A 37 -17.39 13.51 2.56
N ALA A 38 -18.44 12.72 2.36
CA ALA A 38 -19.63 13.14 1.61
C ALA A 38 -20.62 13.98 2.43
N ILE A 39 -20.39 14.19 3.73
CA ILE A 39 -21.26 14.99 4.59
C ILE A 39 -20.84 16.47 4.50
N PRO A 40 -21.79 17.42 4.32
CA PRO A 40 -21.46 18.82 4.00
C PRO A 40 -20.64 19.61 5.04
N THR A 41 -20.31 19.02 6.19
CA THR A 41 -19.61 19.67 7.29
C THR A 41 -18.29 19.01 7.69
N SER A 42 -17.84 17.98 6.98
CA SER A 42 -16.59 17.27 7.23
C SER A 42 -15.90 16.89 5.93
N GLY A 43 -14.72 16.33 6.01
CA GLY A 43 -13.85 16.12 4.86
C GLY A 43 -12.96 17.34 4.66
N THR A 44 -12.57 17.98 5.76
CA THR A 44 -11.69 19.15 5.73
C THR A 44 -10.22 18.74 5.72
N VAL A 45 -9.38 19.63 5.23
CA VAL A 45 -7.92 19.53 5.35
C VAL A 45 -7.45 20.75 6.11
N THR A 46 -6.86 20.54 7.27
CA THR A 46 -6.25 21.58 8.07
C THR A 46 -4.74 21.42 8.09
N CYS A 47 -4.02 22.44 7.71
CA CYS A 47 -2.57 22.50 7.84
C CYS A 47 -2.17 23.70 8.66
N THR A 48 -1.46 23.48 9.76
CA THR A 48 -0.91 24.52 10.62
C THR A 48 0.59 24.29 10.75
N ASP A 49 1.38 25.31 10.40
CA ASP A 49 2.84 25.29 10.55
C ASP A 49 3.25 26.56 11.30
N THR A 50 3.90 26.39 12.45
CA THR A 50 4.45 27.44 13.30
C THR A 50 5.94 27.63 13.07
N GLY A 51 6.55 26.81 12.23
CA GLY A 51 7.98 26.79 11.92
C GLY A 51 8.36 27.55 10.65
N PRO A 52 9.46 27.20 10.02
CA PRO A 52 10.01 27.88 8.84
C PRO A 52 9.28 27.60 7.51
N GLY A 53 8.03 27.16 7.52
CA GLY A 53 7.22 26.98 6.33
C GLY A 53 7.57 25.73 5.54
N ILE A 54 7.55 24.57 6.17
CA ILE A 54 7.83 23.29 5.50
C ILE A 54 6.62 22.85 4.67
N GLY A 55 6.90 22.35 3.47
CA GLY A 55 5.91 22.22 2.41
C GLY A 55 5.27 20.86 2.24
N ILE A 56 4.02 20.87 1.79
CA ILE A 56 3.33 19.74 1.19
C ILE A 56 3.64 19.74 -0.31
N PHE A 57 4.37 18.72 -0.76
CA PHE A 57 4.69 18.56 -2.17
C PHE A 57 3.67 17.63 -2.84
N GLY A 58 2.66 18.22 -3.50
CA GLY A 58 1.59 17.53 -4.20
C GLY A 58 0.25 18.23 -4.07
N GLN A 59 -0.78 17.66 -4.71
CA GLN A 59 -2.14 18.23 -4.63
C GLN A 59 -2.73 18.05 -3.23
N VAL A 60 -3.51 19.07 -2.83
CA VAL A 60 -4.34 19.00 -1.63
C VAL A 60 -5.80 19.09 -2.04
N GLY A 61 -6.64 18.19 -1.58
CA GLY A 61 -8.02 18.12 -1.96
C GLY A 61 -8.99 17.84 -0.82
N THR A 62 -10.21 18.35 -0.97
CA THR A 62 -11.31 18.07 -0.06
C THR A 62 -12.64 18.06 -0.80
N THR A 63 -13.62 17.31 -0.30
CA THR A 63 -15.00 17.33 -0.82
C THR A 63 -15.77 18.57 -0.41
N PHE A 64 -15.36 19.23 0.65
CA PHE A 64 -16.07 20.39 1.18
C PHE A 64 -15.59 21.70 0.52
N PRO A 65 -16.46 22.50 -0.12
CA PRO A 65 -16.09 23.82 -0.64
C PRO A 65 -15.56 24.73 0.47
N GLY A 66 -14.30 25.19 0.32
CA GLY A 66 -13.65 25.99 1.37
C GLY A 66 -13.15 25.16 2.57
N GLY A 67 -13.19 23.84 2.50
CA GLY A 67 -12.75 22.96 3.58
C GLY A 67 -11.23 22.82 3.74
N ILE A 68 -10.44 23.69 3.11
CA ILE A 68 -8.97 23.71 3.30
C ILE A 68 -8.63 24.94 4.13
N THR A 69 -8.13 24.70 5.33
CA THR A 69 -7.57 25.72 6.22
C THR A 69 -6.07 25.59 6.22
N ASN A 70 -5.37 26.62 5.77
CA ASN A 70 -3.91 26.65 5.73
C ASN A 70 -3.40 27.84 6.54
N THR A 71 -2.60 27.55 7.56
CA THR A 71 -1.94 28.53 8.42
C THR A 71 -0.45 28.24 8.45
N GLY A 72 0.33 28.90 7.60
CA GLY A 72 1.79 28.78 7.56
C GLY A 72 2.35 27.67 6.67
N CYS A 73 1.59 26.68 6.25
CA CYS A 73 2.11 25.60 5.40
C CYS A 73 2.35 26.06 3.96
N THR A 74 3.45 25.64 3.37
CA THR A 74 3.70 25.81 1.93
C THR A 74 3.11 24.63 1.17
N ILE A 75 2.13 24.87 0.28
CA ILE A 75 1.54 23.85 -0.59
C ILE A 75 2.04 24.12 -2.02
N THR A 76 2.80 23.18 -2.59
CA THR A 76 3.40 23.37 -3.92
C THR A 76 2.51 22.88 -5.05
N GLY A 77 1.52 22.02 -4.76
CA GLY A 77 0.59 21.49 -5.75
C GLY A 77 -0.73 22.26 -5.80
N PRO A 78 -1.60 21.94 -6.78
CA PRO A 78 -2.94 22.51 -6.86
C PRO A 78 -3.76 22.25 -5.60
N ILE A 79 -4.57 23.24 -5.20
CA ILE A 79 -5.59 23.11 -4.17
C ILE A 79 -6.94 22.90 -4.86
N VAL A 80 -7.62 21.81 -4.56
CA VAL A 80 -8.89 21.42 -5.19
C VAL A 80 -9.98 21.25 -4.13
N ALA A 81 -10.90 22.19 -4.09
CA ALA A 81 -12.03 22.17 -3.14
C ALA A 81 -13.28 22.82 -3.79
N PRO A 82 -14.34 22.06 -4.09
CA PRO A 82 -14.47 20.62 -3.89
C PRO A 82 -13.75 19.77 -4.95
N VAL A 83 -13.36 18.56 -4.59
CA VAL A 83 -12.91 17.57 -5.56
C VAL A 83 -14.11 16.98 -6.32
N ALA A 84 -13.87 16.50 -7.54
CA ALA A 84 -14.90 15.82 -8.32
C ALA A 84 -15.39 14.53 -7.65
N ALA A 85 -16.67 14.18 -7.84
CA ALA A 85 -17.25 12.97 -7.27
C ALA A 85 -16.51 11.68 -7.66
N GLY A 86 -15.88 11.64 -8.85
CA GLY A 86 -15.03 10.53 -9.28
C GLY A 86 -13.83 10.30 -8.38
N VAL A 87 -13.26 11.34 -7.78
CA VAL A 87 -12.14 11.22 -6.83
C VAL A 87 -12.58 10.46 -5.58
N VAL A 88 -13.77 10.76 -5.05
CA VAL A 88 -14.34 10.05 -3.89
C VAL A 88 -14.63 8.58 -4.23
N ALA A 89 -15.18 8.33 -5.42
CA ALA A 89 -15.46 6.97 -5.87
C ALA A 89 -14.18 6.14 -6.01
N ASP A 90 -13.12 6.71 -6.57
CA ASP A 90 -11.82 6.07 -6.71
C ASP A 90 -11.16 5.81 -5.35
N PHE A 91 -11.27 6.77 -4.40
CA PHE A 91 -10.81 6.55 -3.03
C PHE A 91 -11.52 5.35 -2.39
N ASN A 92 -12.85 5.29 -2.46
CA ASN A 92 -13.62 4.20 -1.89
C ASN A 92 -13.29 2.85 -2.54
N THR A 93 -13.08 2.86 -3.85
CA THR A 93 -12.65 1.66 -4.61
C THR A 93 -11.26 1.20 -4.17
N ALA A 94 -10.29 2.12 -4.07
CA ALA A 94 -8.95 1.82 -3.59
C ALA A 94 -8.96 1.29 -2.15
N PHE A 95 -9.73 1.94 -1.26
CA PHE A 95 -9.88 1.53 0.13
C PHE A 95 -10.44 0.11 0.26
N ALA A 96 -11.50 -0.22 -0.49
CA ALA A 96 -12.11 -1.54 -0.46
C ALA A 96 -11.21 -2.61 -1.12
N SER A 97 -10.49 -2.24 -2.19
CA SER A 97 -9.66 -3.18 -2.96
C SER A 97 -8.51 -3.78 -2.16
N ILE A 98 -7.99 -3.06 -1.15
CA ILE A 98 -6.94 -3.58 -0.26
C ILE A 98 -7.36 -4.88 0.40
N ASP A 99 -8.63 -5.03 0.79
CA ASP A 99 -9.11 -6.25 1.43
C ASP A 99 -9.41 -7.37 0.43
N THR A 100 -9.90 -7.00 -0.77
CA THR A 100 -10.41 -7.97 -1.74
C THR A 100 -9.35 -8.48 -2.72
N GLN A 101 -8.34 -7.68 -3.02
CA GLN A 101 -7.31 -8.02 -4.00
C GLN A 101 -6.06 -8.64 -3.39
N ASN A 102 -5.90 -8.53 -2.08
CA ASN A 102 -4.71 -9.04 -1.42
C ASN A 102 -4.97 -10.37 -0.74
N PRO A 103 -3.97 -11.27 -0.73
CA PRO A 103 -4.08 -12.55 -0.07
C PRO A 103 -4.33 -12.40 1.43
N ALA A 104 -4.55 -13.53 2.10
CA ALA A 104 -4.57 -13.57 3.55
C ALA A 104 -3.30 -12.95 4.13
N CYS A 105 -3.41 -12.41 5.33
CA CYS A 105 -2.30 -11.79 6.03
C CYS A 105 -1.10 -12.74 6.10
N THR A 106 0.05 -12.29 5.64
CA THR A 106 1.32 -13.04 5.71
C THR A 106 1.97 -12.92 7.08
N GLY A 107 1.58 -11.91 7.86
CA GLY A 107 2.08 -11.68 9.21
C GLY A 107 1.23 -10.68 9.98
N VAL A 108 1.58 -10.49 11.25
CA VAL A 108 1.03 -9.41 12.09
C VAL A 108 1.85 -8.14 11.89
N ILE A 109 1.23 -6.97 12.10
CA ILE A 109 1.94 -5.70 12.08
C ILE A 109 2.88 -5.66 13.30
N PRO A 110 4.20 -5.56 13.12
CA PRO A 110 5.12 -5.56 14.25
C PRO A 110 5.06 -4.25 15.02
N ILE A 111 5.22 -4.36 16.33
CA ILE A 111 5.33 -3.23 17.26
C ILE A 111 6.73 -3.13 17.89
N VAL A 112 7.69 -3.84 17.31
CA VAL A 112 9.10 -3.87 17.71
C VAL A 112 9.99 -3.63 16.51
N THR A 113 11.20 -3.15 16.72
CA THR A 113 12.18 -2.91 15.66
C THR A 113 12.44 -4.19 14.87
N THR A 114 12.21 -4.15 13.57
CA THR A 114 12.38 -5.29 12.68
C THR A 114 12.53 -4.88 11.21
N VAL A 115 13.01 -5.83 10.41
CA VAL A 115 13.08 -5.72 8.95
C VAL A 115 11.96 -6.56 8.35
N LEU A 116 11.16 -5.97 7.49
CA LEU A 116 9.99 -6.60 6.87
C LEU A 116 10.23 -6.82 5.38
N PRO A 117 10.11 -8.06 4.90
CA PRO A 117 10.01 -8.34 3.47
C PRO A 117 8.67 -7.83 2.91
N PRO A 118 8.51 -7.77 1.57
CA PRO A 118 7.23 -7.49 0.94
C PRO A 118 6.15 -8.45 1.43
N GLY A 119 4.93 -7.94 1.68
CA GLY A 119 3.88 -8.78 2.24
C GLY A 119 2.64 -8.03 2.65
N VAL A 120 1.65 -8.79 3.16
CA VAL A 120 0.42 -8.28 3.74
C VAL A 120 0.46 -8.49 5.25
N TYR A 121 0.53 -7.41 6.00
CA TYR A 121 0.62 -7.41 7.46
C TYR A 121 -0.69 -6.90 8.05
N CYS A 122 -1.23 -7.62 9.04
CA CYS A 122 -2.55 -7.32 9.56
C CYS A 122 -2.55 -7.19 11.08
N SER A 123 -3.49 -6.37 11.56
CA SER A 123 -3.92 -6.36 12.96
C SER A 123 -5.44 -6.42 13.01
N ALA A 124 -6.01 -7.26 13.86
CA ALA A 124 -7.44 -7.35 14.03
C ALA A 124 -8.04 -6.14 14.77
N ALA A 125 -7.24 -5.50 15.61
CA ALA A 125 -7.59 -4.33 16.43
C ALA A 125 -6.68 -3.13 16.10
N ALA A 126 -6.75 -2.10 16.93
CA ALA A 126 -5.85 -0.96 16.86
C ALA A 126 -4.38 -1.39 17.02
N THR A 127 -3.51 -0.67 16.34
CA THR A 127 -2.06 -0.90 16.37
C THR A 127 -1.36 0.36 16.84
N THR A 128 -0.51 0.22 17.86
CA THR A 128 0.35 1.30 18.34
C THR A 128 1.82 0.92 18.13
N ILE A 129 2.54 1.73 17.38
CA ILE A 129 3.98 1.61 17.17
C ILE A 129 4.63 2.73 17.99
N GLY A 130 5.31 2.34 19.07
CA GLY A 130 5.81 3.25 20.08
C GLY A 130 7.21 3.78 19.83
N ALA A 131 7.68 4.59 20.78
CA ALA A 131 8.95 5.28 20.69
C ALA A 131 10.14 4.34 20.49
N GLY A 132 11.04 4.72 19.59
CA GLY A 132 12.27 3.98 19.29
C GLY A 132 12.08 2.75 18.39
N VAL A 133 10.85 2.41 18.02
CA VAL A 133 10.61 1.31 17.07
C VAL A 133 10.96 1.75 15.66
N ILE A 134 11.74 0.92 14.97
CA ILE A 134 12.13 1.12 13.57
C ILE A 134 11.65 -0.07 12.75
N LEU A 135 10.70 0.17 11.84
CA LEU A 135 10.27 -0.79 10.84
C LEU A 135 11.02 -0.50 9.53
N THR A 136 11.90 -1.40 9.12
CA THR A 136 12.62 -1.29 7.85
C THR A 136 11.95 -2.15 6.79
N LEU A 137 11.39 -1.53 5.76
CA LEU A 137 10.75 -2.21 4.63
C LEU A 137 11.82 -2.48 3.57
N ASN A 138 12.33 -3.72 3.53
CA ASN A 138 13.48 -4.09 2.71
C ASN A 138 13.06 -4.90 1.49
N GLY A 139 13.38 -4.40 0.30
CA GLY A 139 13.02 -5.05 -0.96
C GLY A 139 13.52 -4.31 -2.19
N THR A 140 12.85 -4.55 -3.31
CA THR A 140 13.11 -3.97 -4.63
C THR A 140 12.13 -2.84 -4.95
N ALA A 141 12.37 -2.10 -6.03
CA ALA A 141 11.53 -0.98 -6.44
C ALA A 141 10.09 -1.37 -6.84
N SER A 142 9.86 -2.64 -7.21
CA SER A 142 8.55 -3.16 -7.59
C SER A 142 7.80 -3.85 -6.45
N ASP A 143 8.44 -4.07 -5.32
CA ASP A 143 7.84 -4.75 -4.19
C ASP A 143 6.77 -3.90 -3.51
N VAL A 144 5.76 -4.57 -2.96
CA VAL A 144 4.58 -3.93 -2.36
C VAL A 144 4.43 -4.38 -0.90
N TRP A 145 4.14 -3.44 -0.02
CA TRP A 145 3.76 -3.68 1.38
C TRP A 145 2.35 -3.20 1.62
N ILE A 146 1.52 -4.06 2.19
CA ILE A 146 0.15 -3.76 2.57
C ILE A 146 0.02 -3.95 4.09
N PHE A 147 -0.39 -2.90 4.78
CA PHE A 147 -0.70 -2.94 6.20
C PHE A 147 -2.19 -2.73 6.40
N ARG A 148 -2.86 -3.69 7.06
CA ARG A 148 -4.30 -3.67 7.31
C ARG A 148 -4.54 -3.62 8.81
N VAL A 149 -4.93 -2.44 9.29
CA VAL A 149 -5.21 -2.19 10.73
C VAL A 149 -6.70 -2.24 10.97
N GLY A 150 -7.14 -3.06 11.91
CA GLY A 150 -8.56 -3.20 12.27
C GLY A 150 -9.33 -4.14 11.36
N THR A 151 -8.73 -5.26 10.93
CA THR A 151 -9.44 -6.26 10.11
C THR A 151 -10.64 -6.88 10.81
N GLY A 152 -10.78 -6.71 12.14
CA GLY A 152 -11.97 -7.05 12.92
C GLY A 152 -13.10 -6.02 12.87
N GLY A 153 -12.95 -4.94 12.05
CA GLY A 153 -13.97 -3.91 11.84
C GLY A 153 -13.69 -2.58 12.51
N LEU A 154 -12.90 -2.53 13.58
CA LEU A 154 -12.47 -1.31 14.26
C LEU A 154 -10.98 -1.36 14.56
N GLY A 155 -10.23 -0.35 14.17
CA GLY A 155 -8.80 -0.28 14.49
C GLY A 155 -8.16 0.98 13.97
N ALA A 156 -7.56 1.73 14.89
CA ALA A 156 -6.78 2.91 14.60
C ALA A 156 -5.29 2.55 14.54
N LEU A 157 -4.55 3.27 13.71
CA LEU A 157 -3.10 3.25 13.68
C LEU A 157 -2.58 4.44 14.50
N THR A 158 -1.67 4.18 15.42
CA THR A 158 -0.97 5.22 16.17
C THR A 158 0.53 5.00 16.09
N LEU A 159 1.26 5.98 15.59
CA LEU A 159 2.72 6.02 15.65
C LEU A 159 3.16 7.21 16.52
N THR A 160 4.10 6.98 17.43
CA THR A 160 4.65 8.05 18.26
C THR A 160 6.15 7.83 18.42
N ASN A 161 6.96 8.80 18.00
CA ASN A 161 8.44 8.73 18.02
C ASN A 161 8.99 7.42 17.39
N ALA A 162 8.33 6.94 16.35
CA ALA A 162 8.67 5.72 15.63
C ALA A 162 9.20 6.03 14.23
N GLN A 163 9.77 5.04 13.57
CA GLN A 163 10.25 5.20 12.22
C GLN A 163 9.76 4.04 11.34
N VAL A 164 9.22 4.37 10.18
CA VAL A 164 9.00 3.44 9.07
C VAL A 164 9.87 3.91 7.93
N VAL A 165 10.87 3.12 7.58
CA VAL A 165 11.92 3.50 6.61
C VAL A 165 12.08 2.47 5.51
N MET A 166 12.55 2.91 4.36
CA MET A 166 12.83 2.03 3.24
C MET A 166 14.23 1.45 3.34
N GLY A 167 14.35 0.15 3.00
CA GLY A 167 15.63 -0.56 2.88
C GLY A 167 15.84 -1.09 1.46
N GLY A 168 17.10 -1.32 1.06
CA GLY A 168 17.42 -1.79 -0.28
C GLY A 168 17.06 -0.76 -1.37
N ALA A 169 16.41 -1.22 -2.43
CA ALA A 169 15.90 -0.38 -3.52
C ALA A 169 14.37 -0.17 -3.43
N ALA A 170 13.76 -0.44 -2.28
CA ALA A 170 12.33 -0.37 -2.09
C ALA A 170 11.77 1.06 -2.27
N ASN A 171 10.52 1.15 -2.77
CA ASN A 171 9.88 2.43 -3.09
C ASN A 171 8.77 2.74 -2.08
N ALA A 172 8.86 3.89 -1.41
CA ALA A 172 7.86 4.36 -0.45
C ALA A 172 6.44 4.46 -1.05
N CYS A 173 6.33 4.68 -2.36
CA CYS A 173 5.06 4.79 -3.06
C CYS A 173 4.35 3.44 -3.27
N ASN A 174 5.01 2.34 -2.98
CA ASN A 174 4.45 0.98 -3.01
C ASN A 174 4.09 0.46 -1.62
N VAL A 175 4.02 1.34 -0.63
CA VAL A 175 3.62 1.02 0.74
C VAL A 175 2.22 1.58 0.98
N TYR A 176 1.31 0.75 1.47
CA TYR A 176 -0.09 1.11 1.69
C TYR A 176 -0.53 0.72 3.09
N TRP A 177 -1.14 1.67 3.79
CA TRP A 177 -1.69 1.49 5.12
C TRP A 177 -3.19 1.72 5.06
N LYS A 178 -3.97 0.67 5.26
CA LYS A 178 -5.41 0.78 5.45
C LYS A 178 -5.74 0.72 6.92
N THR A 179 -6.45 1.72 7.44
CA THR A 179 -6.97 1.70 8.81
C THR A 179 -8.49 1.67 8.80
N ALA A 180 -9.11 0.79 9.58
CA ALA A 180 -10.57 0.75 9.69
C ALA A 180 -11.14 1.99 10.40
N SER A 181 -10.33 2.64 11.24
CA SER A 181 -10.64 3.88 11.95
C SER A 181 -9.58 4.95 11.64
N ALA A 182 -9.26 5.78 12.60
CA ALA A 182 -8.31 6.88 12.45
C ALA A 182 -6.85 6.42 12.26
N ALA A 183 -6.04 7.31 11.69
CA ALA A 183 -4.60 7.20 11.67
C ALA A 183 -3.97 8.43 12.34
N THR A 184 -3.07 8.21 13.31
CA THR A 184 -2.36 9.27 14.02
C THR A 184 -0.87 9.01 13.99
N VAL A 185 -0.11 9.97 13.49
CA VAL A 185 1.36 9.90 13.39
C VAL A 185 1.93 11.13 14.06
N THR A 186 2.74 10.94 15.11
CA THR A 186 3.32 12.03 15.90
C THR A 186 4.83 11.81 16.03
N ASP A 187 5.62 12.86 15.77
CA ASP A 187 7.08 12.87 15.94
C ASP A 187 7.79 11.69 15.24
N SER A 188 7.29 11.26 14.09
CA SER A 188 7.71 10.03 13.45
C SER A 188 8.17 10.24 12.01
N ALA A 189 9.12 9.44 11.54
CA ALA A 189 9.40 9.31 10.12
C ALA A 189 8.50 8.21 9.54
N PHE A 190 7.72 8.54 8.51
CA PHE A 190 6.73 7.64 7.98
C PHE A 190 6.78 7.54 6.45
N VAL A 191 6.54 6.36 5.93
CA VAL A 191 6.48 6.11 4.49
C VAL A 191 5.19 5.39 4.11
N GLY A 192 4.67 5.73 2.94
CA GLY A 192 3.53 5.07 2.33
C GLY A 192 2.27 5.92 2.21
N THR A 193 1.31 5.34 1.53
CA THR A 193 -0.04 5.90 1.36
C THR A 193 -0.94 5.40 2.48
N VAL A 194 -1.47 6.31 3.30
CA VAL A 194 -2.51 6.00 4.28
C VAL A 194 -3.87 6.19 3.64
N LEU A 195 -4.70 5.16 3.77
CA LEU A 195 -6.12 5.15 3.45
C LEU A 195 -6.86 4.96 4.78
N SER A 196 -7.32 6.05 5.37
CA SER A 196 -7.96 6.03 6.69
C SER A 196 -9.48 5.93 6.58
N GLY A 197 -10.08 5.01 7.34
CA GLY A 197 -11.53 4.85 7.46
C GLY A 197 -12.21 5.92 8.32
N ALA A 198 -11.45 6.79 8.95
CA ALA A 198 -11.91 7.98 9.67
C ALA A 198 -10.91 9.13 9.45
N ALA A 199 -10.70 10.00 10.43
CA ALA A 199 -9.73 11.09 10.33
C ALA A 199 -8.27 10.61 10.28
N ALA A 200 -7.40 11.40 9.68
CA ALA A 200 -5.96 11.21 9.73
C ALA A 200 -5.29 12.46 10.31
N THR A 201 -4.41 12.27 11.30
CA THR A 201 -3.67 13.35 11.96
C THR A 201 -2.18 13.09 11.88
N MET A 202 -1.44 14.08 11.44
CA MET A 202 0.02 14.08 11.45
C MET A 202 0.53 15.29 12.19
N THR A 203 1.34 15.06 13.22
CA THR A 203 1.92 16.12 14.04
C THR A 203 3.42 15.93 14.10
N ARG A 204 4.17 16.85 13.54
CA ARG A 204 5.64 16.83 13.41
C ARG A 204 6.15 15.53 12.77
N GLY A 205 7.41 15.46 12.40
CA GLY A 205 7.98 14.31 11.72
C GLY A 205 7.90 14.41 10.20
N SER A 206 8.47 13.46 9.48
CA SER A 206 8.57 13.44 8.02
C SER A 206 7.64 12.39 7.41
N TRP A 207 7.10 12.69 6.23
CA TRP A 207 6.25 11.76 5.49
C TRP A 207 6.67 11.69 4.02
N THR A 208 6.85 10.46 3.53
CA THR A 208 6.98 10.20 2.09
C THR A 208 5.83 9.31 1.65
N GLY A 209 4.85 9.88 0.94
CA GLY A 209 3.67 9.13 0.54
C GLY A 209 2.44 9.99 0.36
N ARG A 210 1.27 9.48 0.75
CA ARG A 210 -0.02 10.18 0.68
C ARG A 210 -0.81 9.95 1.96
N VAL A 211 -1.64 10.91 2.31
CA VAL A 211 -2.64 10.74 3.37
C VAL A 211 -4.02 11.05 2.83
N MET A 212 -4.88 10.05 2.89
CA MET A 212 -6.26 10.12 2.43
C MET A 212 -7.18 9.60 3.52
N ALA A 213 -8.23 10.34 3.83
CA ALA A 213 -9.14 10.03 4.93
C ALA A 213 -10.59 10.13 4.47
N THR A 214 -11.44 9.27 5.03
CA THR A 214 -12.90 9.34 4.81
C THR A 214 -13.52 10.55 5.48
N THR A 215 -12.83 11.18 6.44
CA THR A 215 -13.24 12.42 7.09
C THR A 215 -12.15 13.49 6.94
N ASP A 216 -11.59 13.94 8.02
CA ASP A 216 -10.70 15.10 8.04
C ASP A 216 -9.23 14.67 8.00
N VAL A 217 -8.39 15.52 7.43
CA VAL A 217 -6.93 15.40 7.54
C VAL A 217 -6.40 16.63 8.26
N THR A 218 -5.66 16.41 9.34
CA THR A 218 -5.01 17.47 10.12
C THR A 218 -3.51 17.29 10.09
N LEU A 219 -2.80 18.31 9.65
CA LEU A 219 -1.34 18.37 9.63
C LEU A 219 -0.91 19.51 10.55
N THR A 220 -0.05 19.24 11.53
CA THR A 220 0.47 20.24 12.46
C THR A 220 1.98 20.17 12.49
N ASP A 221 2.63 21.28 12.20
CA ASP A 221 4.09 21.40 12.08
C ASP A 221 4.70 20.23 11.26
N PRO A 222 4.14 19.95 10.07
CA PRO A 222 4.64 18.84 9.28
C PRO A 222 6.07 19.13 8.85
N ALA A 223 7.00 18.22 9.14
CA ALA A 223 8.29 18.21 8.45
C ALA A 223 8.06 17.85 6.97
N PRO A 224 9.08 17.86 6.09
CA PRO A 224 8.85 17.71 4.65
C PRO A 224 7.90 16.55 4.32
N PHE A 225 6.75 16.90 3.77
CA PHE A 225 5.76 15.96 3.27
C PHE A 225 6.02 15.77 1.77
N THR A 226 6.76 14.74 1.41
CA THR A 226 7.05 14.42 0.02
C THR A 226 5.96 13.49 -0.51
N GLY A 227 5.05 14.03 -1.33
CA GLY A 227 4.04 13.24 -2.01
C GLY A 227 4.67 12.18 -2.93
N CYS A 228 4.03 11.04 -3.03
CA CYS A 228 4.29 10.14 -4.16
C CYS A 228 3.76 10.84 -5.41
N ALA A 229 4.62 11.55 -6.13
CA ALA A 229 4.23 12.05 -7.43
C ALA A 229 3.68 10.88 -8.24
N ALA A 230 2.44 10.99 -8.70
CA ALA A 230 2.02 10.14 -9.80
C ALA A 230 3.04 10.41 -10.90
N ALA A 231 3.74 9.38 -11.35
CA ALA A 231 4.48 9.49 -12.59
C ALA A 231 3.51 10.09 -13.59
N ALA A 232 3.78 11.31 -14.05
CA ALA A 232 2.89 12.01 -14.96
C ALA A 232 2.70 11.10 -16.18
N GLY A 233 1.51 10.51 -16.30
CA GLY A 233 1.09 9.74 -17.46
C GLY A 233 1.46 8.26 -17.45
N ALA A 234 0.80 7.50 -16.59
CA ALA A 234 0.32 6.19 -17.00
C ALA A 234 -1.05 5.98 -16.36
N PRO A 235 -2.15 5.95 -17.12
CA PRO A 235 -3.29 5.16 -16.70
C PRO A 235 -2.72 3.78 -16.44
N GLY A 236 -3.00 3.21 -15.26
CA GLY A 236 -2.47 1.90 -14.89
C GLY A 236 -2.80 0.85 -15.95
N VAL A 237 -1.96 0.79 -16.96
CA VAL A 237 -1.81 -0.41 -17.75
C VAL A 237 -1.10 -1.36 -16.78
N SER A 238 -1.90 -2.14 -16.07
CA SER A 238 -1.43 -3.42 -15.59
C SER A 238 -0.76 -4.05 -16.81
N THR A 239 0.55 -3.95 -16.92
CA THR A 239 1.29 -4.85 -17.79
C THR A 239 1.04 -6.21 -17.15
N VAL A 240 -0.01 -6.85 -17.64
CA VAL A 240 -0.13 -8.28 -17.50
C VAL A 240 1.15 -8.79 -18.12
N VAL A 241 2.16 -9.05 -17.27
CA VAL A 241 3.29 -9.87 -17.68
C VAL A 241 2.60 -11.12 -18.20
N PRO A 242 2.76 -11.50 -19.48
CA PRO A 242 2.15 -12.72 -19.96
C PRO A 242 2.81 -13.85 -19.18
N THR A 243 2.24 -14.17 -18.01
CA THR A 243 2.45 -15.46 -17.38
C THR A 243 2.09 -16.44 -18.48
N LEU A 244 3.00 -17.31 -18.84
CA LEU A 244 2.75 -18.40 -19.78
C LEU A 244 1.35 -18.90 -19.47
N SER A 245 0.42 -18.66 -20.39
CA SER A 245 -1.01 -18.89 -20.13
C SER A 245 -1.14 -20.30 -19.60
N GLU A 246 -2.10 -20.56 -18.71
CA GLU A 246 -2.36 -21.91 -18.17
C GLU A 246 -2.42 -22.94 -19.28
N TRP A 247 -2.84 -22.56 -20.48
CA TRP A 247 -2.84 -23.34 -21.70
C TRP A 247 -1.43 -23.68 -22.20
N ALA A 248 -0.45 -22.78 -22.09
CA ALA A 248 0.94 -23.07 -22.46
C ALA A 248 1.58 -24.06 -21.49
N MET A 249 1.26 -23.97 -20.20
CA MET A 249 1.69 -24.94 -19.19
C MET A 249 1.03 -26.29 -19.40
N ALA A 250 -0.26 -26.33 -19.74
CA ALA A 250 -0.98 -27.57 -20.07
C ALA A 250 -0.43 -28.23 -21.35
N LEU A 251 -0.11 -27.45 -22.38
CA LEU A 251 0.52 -27.95 -23.60
C LEU A 251 1.92 -28.48 -23.35
N LEU A 252 2.73 -27.82 -22.52
CA LEU A 252 4.06 -28.31 -22.16
C LEU A 252 3.98 -29.64 -21.38
N ALA A 253 3.04 -29.73 -20.42
CA ALA A 253 2.82 -30.95 -19.66
C ALA A 253 2.37 -32.11 -20.56
N THR A 254 1.46 -31.89 -21.50
CA THR A 254 0.99 -32.90 -22.44
C THR A 254 2.11 -33.35 -23.41
N LEU A 255 2.93 -32.42 -23.91
CA LEU A 255 4.10 -32.77 -24.75
C LEU A 255 5.13 -33.63 -24.01
N LEU A 256 5.38 -33.35 -22.73
CA LEU A 256 6.27 -34.15 -21.91
C LEU A 256 5.72 -35.56 -21.68
N ILE A 257 4.43 -35.72 -21.43
CA ILE A 257 3.77 -37.02 -21.27
C ILE A 257 3.84 -37.82 -22.57
N ILE A 258 3.55 -37.19 -23.71
CA ILE A 258 3.62 -37.85 -25.03
C ILE A 258 5.05 -38.28 -25.36
N SER A 259 6.06 -37.43 -25.08
CA SER A 259 7.47 -37.75 -25.32
C SER A 259 7.95 -38.93 -24.47
N ALA A 260 7.56 -38.97 -23.18
CA ALA A 260 7.84 -40.06 -22.27
C ALA A 260 7.20 -41.35 -22.72
N TYR A 261 5.94 -41.31 -23.17
CA TYR A 261 5.24 -42.49 -23.71
C TYR A 261 5.88 -43.04 -24.97
N LEU A 262 6.28 -42.18 -25.91
CA LEU A 262 6.97 -42.59 -27.15
C LEU A 262 8.34 -43.15 -26.87
N ALA A 263 9.09 -42.61 -25.92
CA ALA A 263 10.38 -43.14 -25.49
C ALA A 263 10.25 -44.55 -24.85
N HIS A 264 9.20 -44.74 -24.05
CA HIS A 264 8.91 -46.06 -23.45
C HIS A 264 8.54 -47.10 -24.50
N ARG A 265 7.72 -46.72 -25.49
CA ARG A 265 7.30 -47.63 -26.57
C ARG A 265 8.46 -48.04 -27.50
N ARG A 266 9.46 -47.17 -27.69
CA ARG A 266 10.68 -47.51 -28.47
C ARG A 266 11.65 -48.48 -27.76
N ARG A 267 11.58 -48.55 -26.42
CA ARG A 267 12.39 -49.46 -25.61
C ARG A 267 11.75 -50.86 -25.45
N ALA A 268 10.47 -50.97 -25.79
CA ALA A 268 9.71 -52.23 -25.68
C ALA A 268 9.61 -53.01 -27.01
N ARG A 269 10.23 -52.47 -28.06
CA ARG A 269 10.45 -53.17 -29.35
C ARG A 269 11.95 -53.50 -29.50
#